data_52912851c36d01fd9c0e6de68f2e71fb
#
_entry.id   52912851c36d01fd9c0e6de68f2e71fb
#
_cell.length_a   1.000
_cell.length_b   1.000
_cell.length_c   1.000
_cell.angle_alpha   90.00
_cell.angle_beta   90.00
_cell.angle_gamma   90.00
#
_symmetry.space_group_name_H-M   'P 1'
#
loop_
_entity.id
_entity.type
_entity.pdbx_description
1 polymer ?
#
loop_
_entity_poly.entity_id
_entity_poly.type
_entity_poly.pdbx_seq_one_letter_code
_entity_poly.pdbx_strand_id
1 'polypeptide(L)'
;MEYIKKIALYMSVLLLIIFIGGCGNMKDEQKKEEQTNKTDSKEEQIKKSFAKTLDMYPIKNLEDLYDKEGYRDGEFKKGDKGTWTILTGFSKSNKPGVLDDEGMVLYLNRNAKKATGYYFVNKVYDDISKNHNEKKYRVELKNNKIVLLDNVEDKKLKQKIENFKFFSQYADFKDLKNYQDGNITTNENVPSYEAQYKMNNSDKNVKKLREIYPITTNNSPNLKLYIDGDIKGSSV
;
A
#
# COMPACT_ATOMS: atom_id res chain seq x y z
N MET A 1 0.77 26.05 -25.13
CA MET A 1 1.53 25.13 -24.21
C MET A 1 0.67 24.93 -22.97
N GLU A 2 -0.19 23.92 -23.00
CA GLU A 2 -1.02 23.54 -21.85
C GLU A 2 -0.23 22.62 -20.96
N TYR A 3 0.02 23.07 -19.73
CA TYR A 3 0.57 22.22 -18.67
C TYR A 3 -0.53 21.26 -18.20
N ILE A 4 -0.44 20.02 -18.60
CA ILE A 4 -1.24 18.94 -18.02
C ILE A 4 -0.71 18.71 -16.60
N LYS A 5 -1.35 19.31 -15.60
CA LYS A 5 -1.12 18.96 -14.20
C LYS A 5 -1.68 17.56 -13.98
N LYS A 6 -0.80 16.57 -13.94
CA LYS A 6 -1.12 15.23 -13.48
C LYS A 6 -1.30 15.29 -11.97
N ILE A 7 -2.53 15.24 -11.50
CA ILE A 7 -2.84 15.08 -10.09
C ILE A 7 -2.91 13.58 -9.85
N ALA A 8 -1.89 13.04 -9.20
CA ALA A 8 -1.85 11.66 -8.78
C ALA A 8 -2.49 11.54 -7.39
N LEU A 9 -3.54 10.76 -7.28
CA LEU A 9 -4.11 10.35 -6.00
C LEU A 9 -3.24 9.22 -5.45
N TYR A 10 -2.46 9.49 -4.42
CA TYR A 10 -1.67 8.48 -3.74
C TYR A 10 -2.51 7.80 -2.66
N MET A 11 -2.93 6.58 -2.90
CA MET A 11 -3.36 5.70 -1.82
C MET A 11 -2.18 4.87 -1.37
N SER A 12 -1.95 4.88 -0.07
CA SER A 12 -0.79 4.39 0.66
C SER A 12 -0.16 3.11 0.10
N VAL A 13 1.11 3.23 -0.17
CA VAL A 13 1.99 2.11 -0.50
C VAL A 13 2.22 1.28 0.76
N LEU A 14 1.84 0.02 0.74
CA LEU A 14 2.24 -0.93 1.77
C LEU A 14 3.66 -1.39 1.45
N LEU A 15 4.64 -0.80 2.10
CA LEU A 15 6.05 -1.19 1.95
C LEU A 15 6.43 -2.12 3.12
N LEU A 16 6.74 -3.37 2.82
CA LEU A 16 7.32 -4.31 3.77
C LEU A 16 8.85 -4.09 3.78
N ILE A 17 9.33 -3.29 4.74
CA ILE A 17 10.77 -3.10 4.96
C ILE A 17 11.17 -3.82 6.24
N ILE A 18 12.10 -4.74 6.13
CA ILE A 18 12.70 -5.45 7.27
C ILE A 18 13.99 -4.72 7.67
N PHE A 19 14.00 -4.10 8.84
CA PHE A 19 15.22 -3.64 9.50
C PHE A 19 15.44 -4.39 10.80
N ILE A 20 16.66 -4.82 11.01
CA ILE A 20 17.15 -5.45 12.23
C ILE A 20 17.93 -4.39 13.01
N GLY A 21 17.64 -4.26 14.29
CA GLY A 21 18.62 -3.70 15.21
C GLY A 21 18.15 -2.74 16.29
N GLY A 22 18.38 -3.11 17.53
CA GLY A 22 18.98 -2.27 18.55
C GLY A 22 18.11 -1.73 19.67
N CYS A 23 18.30 -2.31 20.85
CA CYS A 23 17.83 -1.90 22.17
C CYS A 23 18.29 -0.50 22.63
N GLY A 24 17.47 0.15 23.44
CA GLY A 24 17.86 1.25 24.30
C GLY A 24 16.73 1.63 25.28
N ASN A 25 16.90 1.20 26.54
CA ASN A 25 16.05 1.58 27.68
C ASN A 25 16.26 3.03 28.09
N MET A 26 15.20 3.73 28.46
CA MET A 26 15.22 4.70 29.55
C MET A 26 13.86 4.85 30.22
N LYS A 27 13.94 4.97 31.58
CA LYS A 27 12.86 4.92 32.56
C LYS A 27 12.24 6.29 32.87
N ASP A 28 10.98 6.21 33.29
CA ASP A 28 10.24 6.91 34.35
C ASP A 28 10.23 8.45 34.44
N GLU A 29 9.02 9.02 34.51
CA GLU A 29 8.44 9.55 35.73
C GLU A 29 6.95 9.91 35.60
N GLN A 30 6.21 9.61 36.66
CA GLN A 30 4.76 9.79 36.87
C GLN A 30 4.39 11.23 37.17
N LYS A 31 3.21 11.71 36.74
CA LYS A 31 2.31 12.58 37.51
C LYS A 31 0.84 12.53 37.11
N LYS A 32 0.07 12.17 38.06
CA LYS A 32 -1.33 12.31 38.50
C LYS A 32 -2.39 12.98 37.61
N GLU A 33 -3.49 12.30 37.63
CA GLU A 33 -4.89 12.50 37.25
C GLU A 33 -5.46 13.92 37.40
N GLU A 34 -6.21 14.32 36.38
CA GLU A 34 -7.43 15.14 36.53
C GLU A 34 -8.48 14.64 35.50
N GLN A 35 -9.69 14.39 35.99
CA GLN A 35 -10.85 14.00 35.21
C GLN A 35 -11.25 15.14 34.26
N THR A 36 -11.12 14.90 32.97
CA THR A 36 -11.79 15.69 31.94
C THR A 36 -12.36 14.78 30.89
N ASN A 37 -13.52 15.14 30.36
CA ASN A 37 -14.25 14.49 29.27
C ASN A 37 -13.27 13.79 28.30
N LYS A 38 -13.42 12.45 28.14
CA LYS A 38 -12.61 11.62 27.27
C LYS A 38 -12.73 12.08 25.82
N THR A 39 -12.00 13.10 25.46
CA THR A 39 -11.60 13.28 24.07
C THR A 39 -10.56 12.20 23.82
N ASP A 40 -10.80 11.32 22.85
CA ASP A 40 -9.83 10.29 22.46
C ASP A 40 -8.45 10.91 22.32
N SER A 41 -7.43 10.23 22.80
CA SER A 41 -6.05 10.67 22.59
C SER A 41 -5.77 10.78 21.09
N LYS A 42 -4.82 11.63 20.70
CA LYS A 42 -4.44 11.78 19.28
C LYS A 42 -4.11 10.42 18.64
N GLU A 43 -3.44 9.56 19.40
CA GLU A 43 -3.10 8.21 18.97
C GLU A 43 -4.34 7.34 18.71
N GLU A 44 -5.35 7.41 19.59
CA GLU A 44 -6.63 6.69 19.38
C GLU A 44 -7.39 7.21 18.17
N GLN A 45 -7.39 8.52 17.91
CA GLN A 45 -7.99 9.12 16.72
C GLN A 45 -7.30 8.62 15.44
N ILE A 46 -5.97 8.54 15.45
CA ILE A 46 -5.17 7.99 14.34
C ILE A 46 -5.50 6.51 14.12
N LYS A 47 -5.52 5.69 15.18
CA LYS A 47 -5.89 4.27 15.09
C LYS A 47 -7.29 4.06 14.54
N LYS A 48 -8.25 4.89 14.95
CA LYS A 48 -9.62 4.86 14.41
C LYS A 48 -9.67 5.24 12.94
N SER A 49 -8.90 6.24 12.52
CA SER A 49 -8.81 6.64 11.12
C SER A 49 -8.21 5.53 10.26
N PHE A 50 -7.11 4.90 10.70
CA PHE A 50 -6.56 3.73 10.03
C PHE A 50 -7.60 2.60 9.91
N ALA A 51 -8.27 2.26 11.01
CA ALA A 51 -9.28 1.20 11.02
C ALA A 51 -10.41 1.49 10.02
N LYS A 52 -10.90 2.72 9.97
CA LYS A 52 -11.94 3.15 9.05
C LYS A 52 -11.50 3.03 7.60
N THR A 53 -10.30 3.51 7.26
CA THR A 53 -9.74 3.43 5.91
C THR A 53 -9.53 1.97 5.48
N LEU A 54 -9.10 1.12 6.40
CA LEU A 54 -8.80 -0.29 6.14
C LEU A 54 -10.04 -1.19 6.18
N ASP A 55 -11.20 -0.70 6.62
CA ASP A 55 -12.45 -1.48 6.67
C ASP A 55 -12.94 -1.89 5.28
N MET A 56 -12.54 -1.17 4.25
CA MET A 56 -12.82 -1.53 2.86
C MET A 56 -12.09 -2.81 2.39
N TYR A 57 -11.05 -3.25 3.09
CA TYR A 57 -10.26 -4.43 2.71
C TYR A 57 -10.86 -5.74 3.27
N PRO A 58 -10.80 -6.85 2.50
CA PRO A 58 -10.25 -6.97 1.17
C PRO A 58 -11.19 -6.43 0.07
N ILE A 59 -10.62 -5.76 -0.93
CA ILE A 59 -11.32 -5.28 -2.12
C ILE A 59 -11.34 -6.41 -3.16
N LYS A 60 -12.23 -7.38 -3.00
CA LYS A 60 -12.27 -8.60 -3.83
C LYS A 60 -12.48 -8.30 -5.31
N ASN A 61 -13.33 -7.33 -5.63
CA ASN A 61 -13.54 -6.85 -6.98
C ASN A 61 -12.98 -5.42 -7.10
N LEU A 62 -11.90 -5.27 -7.86
CA LEU A 62 -11.26 -3.96 -8.03
C LEU A 62 -12.15 -2.95 -8.76
N GLU A 63 -13.10 -3.40 -9.57
CA GLU A 63 -14.04 -2.51 -10.27
C GLU A 63 -15.02 -1.82 -9.31
N ASP A 64 -15.20 -2.33 -8.07
CA ASP A 64 -15.99 -1.66 -7.04
C ASP A 64 -15.43 -0.27 -6.67
N LEU A 65 -14.12 -0.06 -6.92
CA LEU A 65 -13.47 1.23 -6.69
C LEU A 65 -13.94 2.34 -7.65
N TYR A 66 -14.57 2.02 -8.77
CA TYR A 66 -15.16 3.05 -9.64
C TYR A 66 -16.24 3.87 -8.93
N ASP A 67 -16.95 3.25 -8.00
CA ASP A 67 -18.04 3.86 -7.26
C ASP A 67 -17.67 4.23 -5.81
N LYS A 68 -16.40 3.99 -5.39
CA LYS A 68 -15.89 4.41 -4.09
C LYS A 68 -15.27 5.79 -4.16
N GLU A 69 -15.67 6.65 -3.20
CA GLU A 69 -14.99 7.92 -3.00
C GLU A 69 -13.74 7.71 -2.17
N GLY A 70 -12.69 8.47 -2.47
CA GLY A 70 -11.44 8.47 -1.73
C GLY A 70 -11.01 9.89 -1.39
N TYR A 71 -9.94 10.00 -0.60
CA TYR A 71 -9.32 11.29 -0.34
C TYR A 71 -8.87 11.93 -1.65
N ARG A 72 -9.12 13.22 -1.80
CA ARG A 72 -8.69 14.03 -2.93
C ARG A 72 -7.85 15.20 -2.41
N ASP A 73 -6.71 15.38 -3.04
CA ASP A 73 -5.87 16.53 -2.82
C ASP A 73 -6.07 17.56 -3.94
N GLY A 74 -6.39 18.80 -3.56
CA GLY A 74 -6.54 19.91 -4.46
C GLY A 74 -7.97 20.18 -4.97
N GLU A 75 -8.08 21.15 -5.89
CA GLU A 75 -9.33 21.57 -6.49
C GLU A 75 -9.70 20.69 -7.68
N PHE A 76 -10.93 20.19 -7.67
CA PHE A 76 -11.46 19.36 -8.75
C PHE A 76 -12.55 20.10 -9.53
N LYS A 77 -12.61 19.85 -10.83
CA LYS A 77 -13.73 20.32 -11.65
C LYS A 77 -15.01 19.60 -11.23
N LYS A 78 -16.12 20.31 -11.28
CA LYS A 78 -17.44 19.73 -10.99
C LYS A 78 -17.67 18.49 -11.88
N GLY A 79 -17.97 17.35 -11.26
CA GLY A 79 -18.19 16.07 -11.94
C GLY A 79 -16.94 15.22 -12.16
N ASP A 80 -15.76 15.70 -11.79
CA ASP A 80 -14.55 14.86 -11.79
C ASP A 80 -14.56 13.94 -10.57
N LYS A 81 -14.58 12.63 -10.83
CA LYS A 81 -14.55 11.58 -9.80
C LYS A 81 -13.13 11.13 -9.43
N GLY A 82 -12.12 11.58 -10.18
CA GLY A 82 -10.73 11.21 -9.97
C GLY A 82 -10.38 9.80 -10.44
N THR A 83 -9.17 9.37 -10.07
CA THR A 83 -8.59 8.08 -10.45
C THR A 83 -7.99 7.41 -9.23
N TRP A 84 -8.38 6.17 -8.95
CA TRP A 84 -7.68 5.34 -8.00
C TRP A 84 -6.38 4.80 -8.61
N THR A 85 -5.31 4.89 -7.88
CA THR A 85 -4.05 4.21 -8.22
C THR A 85 -3.82 3.07 -7.24
N ILE A 86 -3.74 1.85 -7.75
CA ILE A 86 -3.43 0.67 -6.95
C ILE A 86 -2.09 0.14 -7.40
N LEU A 87 -1.19 -0.04 -6.45
CA LEU A 87 0.12 -0.63 -6.65
C LEU A 87 0.30 -1.82 -5.70
N THR A 88 0.82 -2.92 -6.23
CA THR A 88 1.40 -3.99 -5.42
C THR A 88 2.73 -4.37 -6.03
N GLY A 89 3.79 -4.22 -5.26
CA GLY A 89 5.15 -4.55 -5.65
C GLY A 89 5.77 -5.55 -4.68
N PHE A 90 6.75 -6.28 -5.19
CA PHE A 90 7.53 -7.25 -4.46
C PHE A 90 9.01 -7.05 -4.80
N SER A 91 9.80 -6.76 -3.77
CA SER A 91 11.23 -6.52 -3.93
C SER A 91 12.03 -7.55 -3.15
N LYS A 92 13.08 -8.09 -3.77
CA LYS A 92 13.95 -9.10 -3.18
C LYS A 92 15.41 -8.85 -3.54
N SER A 93 16.28 -8.86 -2.53
CA SER A 93 17.72 -8.89 -2.74
C SER A 93 18.19 -10.35 -2.80
N ASN A 94 18.64 -10.79 -3.97
CA ASN A 94 19.21 -12.11 -4.18
C ASN A 94 20.74 -12.13 -4.01
N LYS A 95 21.38 -10.96 -4.08
CA LYS A 95 22.81 -10.75 -3.87
C LYS A 95 23.06 -9.30 -3.42
N PRO A 96 24.15 -9.05 -2.67
CA PRO A 96 24.50 -7.68 -2.26
C PRO A 96 24.54 -6.72 -3.46
N GLY A 97 24.01 -5.53 -3.29
CA GLY A 97 24.01 -4.47 -4.30
C GLY A 97 23.04 -4.66 -5.46
N VAL A 98 22.14 -5.64 -5.39
CA VAL A 98 21.11 -5.85 -6.43
C VAL A 98 19.76 -6.14 -5.81
N LEU A 99 18.76 -5.36 -6.20
CA LEU A 99 17.38 -5.56 -5.85
C LEU A 99 16.59 -5.95 -7.11
N ASP A 100 15.98 -7.12 -7.09
CA ASP A 100 14.99 -7.52 -8.08
C ASP A 100 13.63 -7.04 -7.58
N ASP A 101 12.94 -6.24 -8.39
CA ASP A 101 11.66 -5.60 -8.07
C ASP A 101 10.65 -5.90 -9.18
N GLU A 102 9.47 -6.33 -8.80
CA GLU A 102 8.40 -6.64 -9.74
C GLU A 102 7.03 -6.33 -9.12
N GLY A 103 6.07 -6.04 -9.97
CA GLY A 103 4.74 -5.72 -9.48
C GLY A 103 3.80 -5.23 -10.57
N MET A 104 2.66 -4.72 -10.14
CA MET A 104 1.66 -4.16 -11.04
C MET A 104 1.09 -2.87 -10.46
N VAL A 105 0.89 -1.90 -11.35
CA VAL A 105 0.11 -0.70 -11.07
C VAL A 105 -1.11 -0.65 -11.98
N LEU A 106 -2.25 -0.28 -11.41
CA LEU A 106 -3.47 0.04 -12.14
C LEU A 106 -3.94 1.45 -11.82
N TYR A 107 -4.40 2.15 -12.84
CA TYR A 107 -5.05 3.45 -12.78
C TYR A 107 -6.52 3.27 -13.13
N LEU A 108 -7.39 3.31 -12.13
CA LEU A 108 -8.83 3.13 -12.30
C LEU A 108 -9.49 4.50 -12.44
N ASN A 109 -9.74 4.92 -13.67
CA ASN A 109 -10.44 6.16 -13.96
C ASN A 109 -11.94 6.01 -13.64
N ARG A 110 -12.41 6.73 -12.63
CA ARG A 110 -13.78 6.62 -12.12
C ARG A 110 -14.80 7.25 -13.05
N ASN A 111 -14.44 8.30 -13.79
CA ASN A 111 -15.33 8.93 -14.75
C ASN A 111 -15.59 8.02 -15.96
N ALA A 112 -14.51 7.41 -16.48
CA ALA A 112 -14.59 6.53 -17.64
C ALA A 112 -14.98 5.09 -17.29
N LYS A 113 -14.98 4.71 -16.00
CA LYS A 113 -15.11 3.33 -15.51
C LYS A 113 -14.17 2.37 -16.27
N LYS A 114 -12.92 2.80 -16.41
CA LYS A 114 -11.87 2.06 -17.13
C LYS A 114 -10.60 2.03 -16.31
N ALA A 115 -9.97 0.86 -16.24
CA ALA A 115 -8.69 0.69 -15.57
C ALA A 115 -7.63 0.17 -16.54
N THR A 116 -6.51 0.86 -16.58
CA THR A 116 -5.32 0.48 -17.37
C THR A 116 -4.08 0.63 -16.50
N GLY A 117 -3.02 -0.06 -16.87
CA GLY A 117 -1.78 0.02 -16.12
C GLY A 117 -0.68 -0.81 -16.76
N TYR A 118 0.24 -1.27 -15.95
CA TYR A 118 1.31 -2.14 -16.42
C TYR A 118 1.84 -3.04 -15.29
N TYR A 119 2.27 -4.22 -15.67
CA TYR A 119 3.15 -5.06 -14.88
C TYR A 119 4.59 -4.65 -15.15
N PHE A 120 5.40 -4.53 -14.12
CA PHE A 120 6.80 -4.15 -14.23
C PHE A 120 7.71 -5.22 -13.66
N VAL A 121 8.88 -5.35 -14.27
CA VAL A 121 10.02 -6.11 -13.77
C VAL A 121 11.22 -5.19 -13.84
N ASN A 122 11.84 -4.95 -12.71
CA ASN A 122 12.94 -4.00 -12.58
C ASN A 122 14.12 -4.64 -11.85
N LYS A 123 15.30 -4.21 -12.21
CA LYS A 123 16.52 -4.55 -11.51
C LYS A 123 17.25 -3.29 -11.11
N VAL A 124 17.29 -3.05 -9.81
CA VAL A 124 17.92 -1.88 -9.20
C VAL A 124 19.30 -2.27 -8.69
N TYR A 125 20.27 -1.43 -8.94
CA TYR A 125 21.66 -1.62 -8.50
C TYR A 125 22.04 -0.50 -7.53
N ASP A 126 22.81 -0.83 -6.48
CA ASP A 126 23.41 0.17 -5.59
C ASP A 126 24.40 1.06 -6.33
N ASP A 127 25.04 0.50 -7.36
CA ASP A 127 25.95 1.21 -8.25
C ASP A 127 25.16 2.03 -9.27
N ILE A 128 25.08 3.34 -9.05
CA ILE A 128 24.35 4.30 -9.91
C ILE A 128 24.89 4.38 -11.35
N SER A 129 26.12 3.87 -11.60
CA SER A 129 26.66 3.79 -12.96
C SER A 129 26.02 2.67 -13.79
N LYS A 130 25.37 1.72 -13.14
CA LYS A 130 24.63 0.64 -13.81
C LYS A 130 23.22 1.12 -14.16
N ASN A 131 22.87 0.95 -15.42
CA ASN A 131 21.52 1.28 -15.89
C ASN A 131 20.48 0.42 -15.18
N HIS A 132 19.42 1.05 -14.68
CA HIS A 132 18.23 0.35 -14.26
C HIS A 132 17.60 -0.34 -15.47
N ASN A 133 17.34 -1.62 -15.36
CA ASN A 133 16.68 -2.38 -16.43
C ASN A 133 15.23 -2.62 -16.03
N GLU A 134 14.35 -1.71 -16.46
CA GLU A 134 12.92 -1.82 -16.26
C GLU A 134 12.23 -2.32 -17.53
N LYS A 135 11.42 -3.36 -17.40
CA LYS A 135 10.49 -3.83 -18.42
C LYS A 135 9.07 -3.60 -17.96
N LYS A 136 8.24 -3.04 -18.83
CA LYS A 136 6.82 -2.82 -18.57
C LYS A 136 5.97 -3.58 -19.60
N TYR A 137 4.91 -4.20 -19.10
CA TYR A 137 3.93 -4.93 -19.89
C TYR A 137 2.56 -4.30 -19.62
N ARG A 138 1.95 -3.72 -20.67
CA ARG A 138 0.68 -3.03 -20.55
C ARG A 138 -0.45 -4.00 -20.25
N VAL A 139 -1.32 -3.58 -19.34
CA VAL A 139 -2.49 -4.36 -18.92
C VAL A 139 -3.73 -3.49 -18.85
N GLU A 140 -4.89 -4.12 -18.93
CA GLU A 140 -6.18 -3.55 -18.56
C GLU A 140 -6.90 -4.44 -17.55
N LEU A 141 -7.77 -3.85 -16.74
CA LEU A 141 -8.71 -4.59 -15.92
C LEU A 141 -10.04 -4.70 -16.65
N LYS A 142 -10.57 -5.91 -16.79
CA LYS A 142 -11.82 -6.17 -17.45
C LYS A 142 -12.56 -7.32 -16.78
N ASN A 143 -13.78 -7.07 -16.31
CA ASN A 143 -14.55 -8.04 -15.55
C ASN A 143 -13.75 -8.62 -14.35
N ASN A 144 -13.09 -7.73 -13.60
CA ASN A 144 -12.22 -8.06 -12.46
C ASN A 144 -11.06 -9.03 -12.81
N LYS A 145 -10.64 -9.07 -14.08
CA LYS A 145 -9.51 -9.88 -14.56
C LYS A 145 -8.47 -8.98 -15.21
N ILE A 146 -7.21 -9.30 -14.98
CA ILE A 146 -6.10 -8.65 -15.69
C ILE A 146 -6.01 -9.24 -17.10
N VAL A 147 -6.01 -8.36 -18.08
CA VAL A 147 -5.82 -8.69 -19.50
C VAL A 147 -4.52 -8.07 -19.96
N LEU A 148 -3.59 -8.90 -20.42
CA LEU A 148 -2.32 -8.47 -20.99
C LEU A 148 -2.55 -7.92 -22.40
N LEU A 149 -2.06 -6.71 -22.67
CA LEU A 149 -2.23 -6.02 -23.96
C LEU A 149 -1.02 -6.21 -24.88
N ASP A 150 0.15 -6.49 -24.32
CA ASP A 150 1.37 -6.71 -25.09
C ASP A 150 1.54 -8.18 -25.49
N ASN A 151 2.20 -8.40 -26.61
CA ASN A 151 2.55 -9.76 -27.03
C ASN A 151 3.74 -10.25 -26.19
N VAL A 152 3.52 -11.32 -25.41
CA VAL A 152 4.54 -11.95 -24.55
C VAL A 152 4.65 -13.42 -24.94
N GLU A 153 5.78 -13.81 -25.49
CA GLU A 153 6.05 -15.20 -25.93
C GLU A 153 6.25 -16.16 -24.75
N ASP A 154 6.85 -15.64 -23.64
CA ASP A 154 7.02 -16.42 -22.42
C ASP A 154 5.67 -16.72 -21.76
N LYS A 155 5.21 -17.94 -21.93
CA LYS A 155 3.93 -18.43 -21.38
C LYS A 155 3.86 -18.33 -19.85
N LYS A 156 4.99 -18.52 -19.14
CA LYS A 156 5.02 -18.44 -17.67
C LYS A 156 4.84 -17.00 -17.22
N LEU A 157 5.54 -16.07 -17.87
CA LEU A 157 5.39 -14.63 -17.59
C LEU A 157 3.98 -14.16 -17.92
N LYS A 158 3.43 -14.55 -19.06
CA LYS A 158 2.04 -14.24 -19.42
C LYS A 158 1.06 -14.70 -18.34
N GLN A 159 1.13 -15.96 -17.92
CA GLN A 159 0.29 -16.51 -16.86
C GLN A 159 0.48 -15.78 -15.53
N LYS A 160 1.73 -15.41 -15.18
CA LYS A 160 2.04 -14.64 -13.98
C LYS A 160 1.36 -13.28 -13.99
N ILE A 161 1.38 -12.57 -15.11
CA ILE A 161 0.74 -11.26 -15.28
C ILE A 161 -0.79 -11.41 -15.21
N GLU A 162 -1.38 -12.31 -15.98
CA GLU A 162 -2.84 -12.46 -16.06
C GLU A 162 -3.46 -12.98 -14.74
N ASN A 163 -2.69 -13.73 -13.94
CA ASN A 163 -3.12 -14.24 -12.64
C ASN A 163 -2.67 -13.36 -11.46
N PHE A 164 -2.09 -12.19 -11.73
CA PHE A 164 -1.61 -11.30 -10.68
C PHE A 164 -2.74 -10.90 -9.73
N LYS A 165 -2.43 -10.89 -8.43
CA LYS A 165 -3.36 -10.45 -7.38
C LYS A 165 -2.76 -9.30 -6.61
N PHE A 166 -3.52 -8.21 -6.54
CA PHE A 166 -3.13 -7.09 -5.70
C PHE A 166 -3.27 -7.45 -4.22
N PHE A 167 -2.39 -6.94 -3.40
CA PHE A 167 -2.46 -7.12 -1.96
C PHE A 167 -3.82 -6.68 -1.40
N SER A 168 -4.37 -5.60 -1.93
CA SER A 168 -5.69 -5.08 -1.58
C SER A 168 -6.84 -6.08 -1.80
N GLN A 169 -6.69 -7.07 -2.69
CA GLN A 169 -7.74 -8.03 -3.00
C GLN A 169 -7.89 -9.15 -1.95
N TYR A 170 -6.88 -9.36 -1.10
CA TYR A 170 -6.86 -10.44 -0.11
C TYR A 170 -6.44 -10.03 1.29
N ALA A 171 -5.81 -8.88 1.46
CA ALA A 171 -5.45 -8.37 2.79
C ALA A 171 -6.72 -8.08 3.61
N ASP A 172 -6.77 -8.60 4.81
CA ASP A 172 -7.87 -8.38 5.74
C ASP A 172 -7.34 -7.76 7.02
N PHE A 173 -7.74 -6.52 7.27
CA PHE A 173 -7.26 -5.72 8.40
C PHE A 173 -8.29 -5.56 9.52
N LYS A 174 -9.39 -6.32 9.50
CA LYS A 174 -10.46 -6.22 10.52
C LYS A 174 -9.96 -6.50 11.93
N ASP A 175 -8.90 -7.30 12.04
CA ASP A 175 -8.27 -7.63 13.30
C ASP A 175 -7.07 -6.74 13.67
N LEU A 176 -6.89 -5.61 12.99
CA LEU A 176 -5.75 -4.70 13.20
C LEU A 176 -5.57 -4.30 14.67
N LYS A 177 -6.68 -4.11 15.39
CA LYS A 177 -6.69 -3.81 16.83
C LYS A 177 -6.05 -4.90 17.69
N ASN A 178 -5.94 -6.12 17.17
CA ASN A 178 -5.36 -7.27 17.87
C ASN A 178 -3.88 -7.48 17.53
N TYR A 179 -3.32 -6.67 16.62
CA TYR A 179 -1.90 -6.73 16.30
C TYR A 179 -1.09 -6.04 17.40
N GLN A 180 0.08 -6.64 17.70
CA GLN A 180 0.98 -6.11 18.73
C GLN A 180 1.78 -4.91 18.19
N ASP A 181 2.24 -4.09 19.13
CA ASP A 181 3.21 -3.00 18.89
C ASP A 181 2.72 -1.83 18.04
N GLY A 182 1.48 -1.62 17.79
CA GLY A 182 0.95 -0.52 16.95
C GLY A 182 1.51 0.87 17.29
N ASN A 183 2.85 1.02 17.24
CA ASN A 183 3.53 2.29 17.45
C ASN A 183 3.14 3.26 16.33
N ILE A 184 2.66 4.43 16.74
CA ILE A 184 2.26 5.47 15.81
C ILE A 184 3.25 6.62 15.87
N THR A 185 3.75 7.00 14.70
CA THR A 185 4.52 8.23 14.51
C THR A 185 3.75 9.20 13.63
N THR A 186 3.90 10.48 13.89
CA THR A 186 3.22 11.55 13.16
C THR A 186 4.23 12.60 12.73
N ASN A 187 4.02 13.17 11.55
CA ASN A 187 4.69 14.37 11.12
C ASN A 187 3.65 15.51 11.02
N GLU A 188 3.75 16.48 11.90
CA GLU A 188 2.77 17.58 11.96
C GLU A 188 3.00 18.66 10.87
N ASN A 189 4.23 18.75 10.35
CA ASN A 189 4.57 19.72 9.30
C ASN A 189 4.05 19.29 7.93
N VAL A 190 3.98 17.98 7.71
CA VAL A 190 3.34 17.38 6.54
C VAL A 190 2.41 16.34 7.12
N PRO A 191 1.08 16.55 7.10
CA PRO A 191 0.15 15.63 7.74
C PRO A 191 0.33 14.20 7.22
N SER A 192 1.14 13.43 7.92
CA SER A 192 1.41 12.03 7.60
C SER A 192 1.50 11.20 8.88
N TYR A 193 1.08 9.97 8.78
CA TYR A 193 0.94 9.05 9.89
C TYR A 193 1.50 7.69 9.51
N GLU A 194 2.34 7.14 10.37
CA GLU A 194 2.86 5.79 10.22
C GLU A 194 2.41 4.95 11.42
N ALA A 195 1.88 3.76 11.16
CA ALA A 195 1.63 2.75 12.18
C ALA A 195 2.43 1.49 11.85
N GLN A 196 3.17 0.97 12.83
CA GLN A 196 3.97 -0.24 12.65
C GLN A 196 3.47 -1.33 13.59
N TYR A 197 3.18 -2.50 13.03
CA TYR A 197 2.68 -3.67 13.75
C TYR A 197 3.61 -4.86 13.55
N LYS A 198 3.87 -5.58 14.62
CA LYS A 198 4.58 -6.86 14.57
C LYS A 198 3.58 -7.96 14.26
N MET A 199 3.78 -8.66 13.17
CA MET A 199 2.89 -9.73 12.74
C MET A 199 3.41 -11.10 13.16
N ASN A 200 2.50 -12.04 13.31
CA ASN A 200 2.83 -13.42 13.60
C ASN A 200 2.81 -14.24 12.28
N ASN A 201 3.69 -15.25 12.17
CA ASN A 201 3.70 -16.16 11.03
C ASN A 201 2.38 -16.97 10.87
N SER A 202 1.59 -17.10 11.94
CA SER A 202 0.25 -17.70 11.91
C SER A 202 -0.84 -16.76 11.40
N ASP A 203 -0.54 -15.46 11.26
CA ASP A 203 -1.49 -14.46 10.76
C ASP A 203 -1.98 -14.81 9.35
N LYS A 204 -3.28 -14.59 9.09
CA LYS A 204 -3.93 -14.92 7.81
C LYS A 204 -3.34 -14.16 6.63
N ASN A 205 -2.98 -12.87 6.82
CA ASN A 205 -2.37 -12.06 5.78
C ASN A 205 -0.95 -12.54 5.48
N VAL A 206 -0.17 -12.91 6.51
CA VAL A 206 1.18 -13.45 6.35
C VAL A 206 1.15 -14.79 5.62
N LYS A 207 0.26 -15.70 6.01
CA LYS A 207 0.08 -16.97 5.30
C LYS A 207 -0.27 -16.74 3.83
N LYS A 208 -1.20 -15.82 3.56
CA LYS A 208 -1.62 -15.52 2.20
C LYS A 208 -0.52 -14.89 1.36
N LEU A 209 0.27 -13.97 1.94
CA LEU A 209 1.46 -13.41 1.30
C LEU A 209 2.45 -14.51 0.89
N ARG A 210 2.70 -15.49 1.77
CA ARG A 210 3.61 -16.62 1.50
C ARG A 210 3.10 -17.59 0.45
N GLU A 211 1.77 -17.72 0.29
CA GLU A 211 1.18 -18.49 -0.81
C GLU A 211 1.37 -17.82 -2.17
N ILE A 212 1.22 -16.49 -2.21
CA ILE A 212 1.20 -15.72 -3.47
C ILE A 212 2.61 -15.36 -3.92
N TYR A 213 3.50 -15.02 -2.99
CA TYR A 213 4.84 -14.56 -3.29
C TYR A 213 5.91 -15.54 -2.78
N PRO A 214 7.04 -15.68 -3.50
CA PRO A 214 8.13 -16.59 -3.13
C PRO A 214 8.95 -16.04 -1.94
N ILE A 215 8.33 -15.89 -0.78
CA ILE A 215 8.98 -15.43 0.45
C ILE A 215 9.69 -16.61 1.09
N THR A 216 11.02 -16.57 1.15
CA THR A 216 11.85 -17.66 1.66
C THR A 216 12.23 -17.54 3.13
N THR A 217 12.08 -16.36 3.74
CA THR A 217 12.35 -16.16 5.16
C THR A 217 11.23 -16.64 6.05
N ASN A 218 11.57 -17.26 7.19
CA ASN A 218 10.61 -17.65 8.23
C ASN A 218 10.50 -16.61 9.34
N ASN A 219 11.17 -15.46 9.21
CA ASN A 219 11.08 -14.40 10.20
C ASN A 219 9.66 -13.83 10.24
N SER A 220 9.21 -13.47 11.43
CA SER A 220 7.94 -12.75 11.61
C SER A 220 8.04 -11.38 10.94
N PRO A 221 7.12 -11.03 10.03
CA PRO A 221 7.20 -9.75 9.32
C PRO A 221 6.65 -8.61 10.16
N ASN A 222 7.01 -7.39 9.77
CA ASN A 222 6.38 -6.18 10.26
C ASN A 222 5.43 -5.64 9.18
N LEU A 223 4.24 -5.21 9.61
CA LEU A 223 3.32 -4.43 8.79
C LEU A 223 3.54 -2.95 9.10
N LYS A 224 3.83 -2.15 8.08
CA LYS A 224 3.85 -0.70 8.17
C LYS A 224 2.72 -0.12 7.35
N LEU A 225 1.95 0.75 7.97
CA LEU A 225 0.86 1.48 7.33
C LEU A 225 1.24 2.96 7.30
N TYR A 226 1.14 3.58 6.13
CA TYR A 226 1.35 5.00 5.94
C TYR A 226 0.08 5.64 5.43
N ILE A 227 -0.31 6.77 6.01
CA ILE A 227 -1.39 7.62 5.51
C ILE A 227 -0.84 9.03 5.40
N ASP A 228 -1.01 9.63 4.22
CA ASP A 228 -0.77 11.03 3.97
C ASP A 228 -2.12 11.75 3.89
N GLY A 229 -2.22 12.90 4.55
CA GLY A 229 -3.43 13.73 4.58
C GLY A 229 -3.88 14.12 5.98
N ASP A 230 -4.80 15.08 6.09
CA ASP A 230 -5.36 15.50 7.37
C ASP A 230 -6.44 14.54 7.84
N ILE A 231 -6.24 13.94 9.00
CA ILE A 231 -7.24 13.06 9.66
C ILE A 231 -8.57 13.77 9.89
N LYS A 232 -8.55 15.08 10.12
CA LYS A 232 -9.77 15.87 10.37
C LYS A 232 -10.53 16.20 9.10
N GLY A 233 -9.85 16.23 7.96
CA GLY A 233 -10.42 16.57 6.64
C GLY A 233 -10.80 15.35 5.80
N SER A 234 -10.34 14.17 6.15
CA SER A 234 -10.64 12.94 5.41
C SER A 234 -12.07 12.48 5.68
N SER A 235 -13.00 12.97 4.88
CA SER A 235 -14.25 12.26 4.65
C SER A 235 -13.94 11.03 3.79
N VAL A 236 -13.63 9.93 4.39
CA VAL A 236 -13.63 8.62 3.73
C VAL A 236 -14.88 7.89 4.15
#